data_cbe8f0156990c94d078d60dbf3fd54f6
#
_entry.id   cbe8f0156990c94d078d60dbf3fd54f6
#
_cell.length_a   1.000
_cell.length_b   1.000
_cell.length_c   1.000
_cell.angle_alpha   90.00
_cell.angle_beta   90.00
_cell.angle_gamma   90.00
#
_symmetry.space_group_name_H-M   'P 1'
#
loop_
_entity.id
_entity.type
_entity.pdbx_description
1 polymer ?
#
loop_
_entity_poly.entity_id
_entity_poly.type
_entity_poly.pdbx_seq_one_letter_code
_entity_poly.pdbx_strand_id
1 'polypeptide(L)'
;MYTAKDLMGNIQNADSKKSLILSVFTHPACSGCGAAVEMGWELVQDFEGIHLKTVKLENREGLEMAQQCGIKTIPTMIIYRGEDECERMVGLPKKKDLEESLKRYLD
;
A
#
# COMPACT_ATOMS: atom_id res chain seq x y z
N MET A 1 -2.13 26.39 -21.53
CA MET A 1 -2.17 25.86 -21.32
C MET A 1 -2.53 25.51 -21.03
N TYR A 2 -2.45 25.32 -20.89
CA TYR A 2 -2.77 24.61 -20.56
C TYR A 2 -2.72 23.98 -20.70
N THR A 3 -2.73 24.25 -20.81
CA THR A 3 -2.61 23.47 -21.01
C THR A 3 -2.77 22.43 -20.92
N ALA A 4 -2.67 22.58 -21.77
CA ALA A 4 -2.72 21.12 -21.80
C ALA A 4 -2.16 20.54 -20.53
N LYS A 5 -1.13 21.15 -20.13
CA LYS A 5 -0.50 20.77 -18.89
C LYS A 5 -1.46 20.90 -17.70
N ASP A 6 -2.15 21.99 -17.70
CA ASP A 6 -3.08 22.24 -16.62
C ASP A 6 -4.20 21.23 -16.62
N LEU A 7 -4.66 20.88 -17.79
CA LEU A 7 -5.72 19.90 -17.90
C LEU A 7 -5.27 18.56 -17.37
N MET A 8 -4.07 18.15 -17.72
CA MET A 8 -3.56 16.90 -17.26
C MET A 8 -3.32 16.90 -15.76
N GLY A 9 -2.84 18.01 -15.26
CA GLY A 9 -2.60 18.13 -13.85
C GLY A 9 -3.86 17.99 -13.04
N ASN A 10 -4.92 18.62 -13.50
CA ASN A 10 -6.19 18.56 -12.78
C ASN A 10 -6.76 17.15 -12.79
N ILE A 11 -6.68 16.47 -13.91
CA ILE A 11 -7.17 15.11 -13.99
C ILE A 11 -6.39 14.21 -13.07
N GLN A 12 -5.08 14.36 -13.05
CA GLN A 12 -4.24 13.54 -12.21
C GLN A 12 -4.56 13.74 -10.74
N ASN A 13 -4.81 14.96 -10.34
CA ASN A 13 -5.14 15.24 -8.95
C ASN A 13 -6.45 14.57 -8.54
N ALA A 14 -7.42 14.58 -9.42
CA ALA A 14 -8.68 13.92 -9.13
C ALA A 14 -8.49 12.42 -8.94
N ASP A 15 -7.70 11.82 -9.81
CA ASP A 15 -7.42 10.39 -9.70
C ASP A 15 -6.65 10.08 -8.44
N SER A 16 -5.70 10.94 -8.07
CA SER A 16 -4.89 10.72 -6.89
C SER A 16 -5.70 10.66 -5.62
N LYS A 17 -6.77 11.45 -5.55
CA LYS A 17 -7.60 11.45 -4.35
C LYS A 17 -8.30 10.14 -4.13
N LYS A 18 -8.54 9.38 -5.19
CA LYS A 18 -9.23 8.09 -5.11
C LYS A 18 -8.29 6.91 -5.08
N SER A 19 -7.01 7.15 -5.30
CA SER A 19 -6.04 6.07 -5.36
C SER A 19 -5.51 5.72 -3.98
N LEU A 20 -5.41 4.42 -3.75
CA LEU A 20 -4.81 3.91 -2.52
C LEU A 20 -3.54 3.14 -2.86
N ILE A 21 -2.62 3.13 -1.92
CA ILE A 21 -1.42 2.31 -2.04
C ILE A 21 -1.40 1.36 -0.86
N LEU A 22 -1.32 0.06 -1.16
CA LEU A 22 -1.15 -0.95 -0.12
C LEU A 22 0.34 -1.29 -0.07
N SER A 23 1.01 -0.85 0.98
CA SER A 23 2.42 -1.13 1.17
C SER A 23 2.58 -2.35 2.05
N VAL A 24 3.38 -3.31 1.60
CA VAL A 24 3.65 -4.54 2.35
C VAL A 24 5.14 -4.58 2.66
N PHE A 25 5.46 -4.56 3.95
CA PHE A 25 6.85 -4.59 4.41
C PHE A 25 7.27 -6.03 4.60
N THR A 26 8.31 -6.44 3.89
CA THR A 26 8.73 -7.85 3.82
C THR A 26 10.22 -8.03 4.01
N HIS A 27 10.61 -9.28 4.30
CA HIS A 27 12.00 -9.69 4.37
C HIS A 27 12.07 -11.18 3.99
N PRO A 28 13.14 -11.62 3.30
CA PRO A 28 13.23 -13.02 2.89
C PRO A 28 13.18 -14.02 4.04
N ALA A 29 13.62 -13.63 5.22
CA ALA A 29 13.62 -14.52 6.39
C ALA A 29 12.24 -14.61 7.04
N CYS A 30 11.27 -13.83 6.59
CA CYS A 30 9.94 -13.80 7.18
C CYS A 30 9.07 -14.87 6.55
N SER A 31 8.60 -15.83 7.33
CA SER A 31 7.83 -16.95 6.79
C SER A 31 6.43 -16.54 6.31
N GLY A 32 5.86 -15.49 6.88
CA GLY A 32 4.52 -15.06 6.51
C GLY A 32 4.47 -13.97 5.44
N CYS A 33 5.63 -13.46 5.03
CA CYS A 33 5.64 -12.34 4.10
C CYS A 33 5.19 -12.73 2.70
N GLY A 34 5.51 -13.93 2.26
CA GLY A 34 5.05 -14.39 0.95
C GLY A 34 3.54 -14.44 0.86
N ALA A 35 2.90 -14.97 1.89
CA ALA A 35 1.44 -15.03 1.92
C ALA A 35 0.83 -13.62 1.96
N ALA A 36 1.49 -12.70 2.67
CA ALA A 36 1.01 -11.32 2.74
C ALA A 36 1.04 -10.65 1.37
N VAL A 37 2.13 -10.85 0.62
CA VAL A 37 2.25 -10.27 -0.72
C VAL A 37 1.21 -10.87 -1.66
N GLU A 38 1.04 -12.19 -1.62
CA GLU A 38 0.04 -12.85 -2.47
C GLU A 38 -1.36 -12.34 -2.18
N MET A 39 -1.69 -12.22 -0.89
CA MET A 39 -3.00 -11.71 -0.50
C MET A 39 -3.21 -10.30 -1.02
N GLY A 40 -2.18 -9.45 -0.89
CA GLY A 40 -2.27 -8.09 -1.40
C GLY A 40 -2.48 -8.05 -2.91
N TRP A 41 -1.73 -8.88 -3.65
CA TRP A 41 -1.88 -8.95 -5.09
C TRP A 41 -3.28 -9.37 -5.51
N GLU A 42 -3.83 -10.38 -4.84
CA GLU A 42 -5.18 -10.83 -5.16
C GLU A 42 -6.20 -9.74 -4.96
N LEU A 43 -6.07 -9.01 -3.87
CA LEU A 43 -7.05 -7.98 -3.56
C LEU A 43 -6.92 -6.75 -4.44
N VAL A 44 -5.70 -6.33 -4.77
CA VAL A 44 -5.56 -5.15 -5.63
C VAL A 44 -6.06 -5.41 -7.04
N GLN A 45 -6.07 -6.67 -7.48
CA GLN A 45 -6.62 -7.01 -8.78
C GLN A 45 -8.13 -6.89 -8.80
N ASP A 46 -8.77 -7.08 -7.66
CA ASP A 46 -10.23 -7.01 -7.57
C ASP A 46 -10.76 -5.59 -7.46
N PHE A 47 -9.92 -4.63 -7.15
CA PHE A 47 -10.34 -3.25 -6.95
C PHE A 47 -9.58 -2.32 -7.87
N GLU A 48 -10.31 -1.37 -8.45
CA GLU A 48 -9.67 -0.30 -9.21
C GLU A 48 -9.20 0.78 -8.24
N GLY A 49 -8.07 1.38 -8.54
CA GLY A 49 -7.56 2.48 -7.74
C GLY A 49 -6.70 2.08 -6.58
N ILE A 50 -6.34 0.80 -6.48
CA ILE A 50 -5.43 0.34 -5.44
C ILE A 50 -4.17 -0.21 -6.10
N HIS A 51 -3.03 0.24 -5.62
CA HIS A 51 -1.73 -0.22 -6.12
C HIS A 51 -0.97 -0.91 -5.00
N LEU A 52 -0.29 -1.98 -5.34
CA LEU A 52 0.52 -2.71 -4.37
C LEU A 52 1.96 -2.24 -4.46
N LYS A 53 2.53 -1.94 -3.30
CA LYS A 53 3.94 -1.59 -3.19
C LYS A 53 4.59 -2.52 -2.20
N THR A 54 5.61 -3.25 -2.63
CA THR A 54 6.36 -4.14 -1.74
C THR A 54 7.60 -3.39 -1.26
N VAL A 55 7.75 -3.30 0.06
CA VAL A 55 8.90 -2.65 0.66
C VAL A 55 9.79 -3.74 1.24
N LYS A 56 10.95 -3.93 0.60
CA LYS A 56 11.85 -5.03 0.96
C LYS A 56 12.90 -4.56 1.95
N LEU A 57 12.85 -5.09 3.16
CA LEU A 57 13.74 -4.66 4.22
C LEU A 57 15.18 -5.12 4.02
N GLU A 58 15.41 -6.09 3.14
CA GLU A 58 16.77 -6.49 2.82
C GLU A 58 17.49 -5.44 1.96
N ASN A 59 16.75 -4.53 1.36
CA ASN A 59 17.33 -3.41 0.61
C ASN A 59 17.47 -2.21 1.53
N ARG A 60 18.50 -1.40 1.28
CA ARG A 60 18.76 -0.23 2.10
C ARG A 60 17.59 0.74 2.12
N GLU A 61 17.03 1.02 0.94
CA GLU A 61 15.91 1.94 0.83
C GLU A 61 14.69 1.44 1.59
N GLY A 62 14.41 0.13 1.47
CA GLY A 62 13.28 -0.45 2.18
C GLY A 62 13.47 -0.43 3.67
N LEU A 63 14.69 -0.70 4.14
CA LEU A 63 14.97 -0.67 5.57
C LEU A 63 14.82 0.74 6.11
N GLU A 64 15.30 1.74 5.38
CA GLU A 64 15.16 3.12 5.82
C GLU A 64 13.69 3.53 5.91
N MET A 65 12.90 3.14 4.92
CA MET A 65 11.48 3.43 4.95
C MET A 65 10.79 2.76 6.13
N ALA A 66 11.16 1.51 6.42
CA ALA A 66 10.60 0.80 7.56
C ALA A 66 10.92 1.50 8.86
N GLN A 67 12.15 2.00 8.99
CA GLN A 67 12.56 2.71 10.18
C GLN A 67 11.80 4.02 10.34
N GLN A 68 11.60 4.74 9.24
CA GLN A 68 10.85 5.99 9.27
C GLN A 68 9.39 5.76 9.65
N CYS A 69 8.83 4.64 9.22
CA CYS A 69 7.45 4.30 9.53
C CYS A 69 7.30 3.62 10.89
N GLY A 70 8.39 3.34 11.56
CA GLY A 70 8.34 2.69 12.87
C GLY A 70 7.95 1.23 12.80
N ILE A 71 8.30 0.55 11.72
CA ILE A 71 7.96 -0.86 11.54
C ILE A 71 8.86 -1.71 12.42
N LYS A 72 8.26 -2.50 13.31
CA LYS A 72 9.00 -3.37 14.22
C LYS A 72 8.72 -4.83 14.00
N THR A 73 7.63 -5.13 13.32
CA THR A 73 7.18 -6.51 13.08
C THR A 73 6.85 -6.65 11.63
N ILE A 74 7.21 -7.77 11.02
CA ILE A 74 6.86 -8.07 9.64
C ILE A 74 6.16 -9.43 9.58
N PRO A 75 5.22 -9.61 8.64
CA PRO A 75 4.79 -8.61 7.68
C PRO A 75 3.96 -7.51 8.33
N THR A 76 4.05 -6.31 7.78
CA THR A 76 3.17 -5.21 8.17
C THR A 76 2.64 -4.61 6.89
N MET A 77 1.35 -4.31 6.87
CA MET A 77 0.71 -3.68 5.73
C MET A 77 0.21 -2.31 6.13
N ILE A 78 0.46 -1.32 5.27
CA ILE A 78 -0.03 0.03 5.52
C ILE A 78 -0.81 0.49 4.31
N ILE A 79 -2.00 1.00 4.54
CA ILE A 79 -2.84 1.57 3.49
C ILE A 79 -2.62 3.07 3.49
N TYR A 80 -2.18 3.59 2.33
CA TYR A 80 -1.92 5.03 2.16
C TYR A 80 -2.89 5.63 1.17
N ARG A 81 -3.28 6.86 1.44
CA ARG A 81 -3.97 7.69 0.45
C ARG A 81 -3.03 8.88 0.21
N GLY A 82 -2.36 8.87 -0.96
CA GLY A 82 -1.29 9.82 -1.18
C GLY A 82 -0.16 9.57 -0.20
N GLU A 83 0.14 10.53 0.63
CA GLU A 83 1.18 10.38 1.65
C GLU A 83 0.62 10.09 3.04
N ASP A 84 -0.69 10.05 3.15
CA ASP A 84 -1.35 9.87 4.44
C ASP A 84 -1.56 8.39 4.75
N GLU A 85 -1.12 7.98 5.92
CA GLU A 85 -1.35 6.62 6.39
C GLU A 85 -2.79 6.53 6.88
N CYS A 86 -3.58 5.65 6.25
CA CYS A 86 -4.97 5.45 6.62
C CYS A 86 -5.14 4.37 7.68
N GLU A 87 -4.44 3.25 7.49
CA GLU A 87 -4.57 2.14 8.41
C GLU A 87 -3.32 1.27 8.33
N ARG A 88 -2.99 0.66 9.47
CA ARG A 88 -1.81 -0.21 9.57
C ARG A 88 -2.25 -1.54 10.17
N MET A 89 -1.80 -2.63 9.54
CA MET A 89 -2.07 -3.99 10.01
C MET A 89 -0.74 -4.67 10.30
N VAL A 90 -0.53 -5.04 11.54
CA VAL A 90 0.70 -5.69 11.98
C VAL A 90 0.48 -7.20 11.98
N GLY A 91 1.39 -7.91 11.32
CA GLY A 91 1.27 -9.34 11.14
C GLY A 91 0.44 -9.66 9.91
N LEU A 92 0.22 -10.95 9.65
CA LEU A 92 -0.55 -11.38 8.49
C LEU A 92 -2.03 -11.26 8.80
N PRO A 93 -2.76 -10.36 8.12
CA PRO A 93 -4.20 -10.22 8.39
C PRO A 93 -4.98 -11.31 7.69
N LYS A 94 -6.23 -11.47 8.08
CA LYS A 94 -7.14 -12.30 7.32
C LYS A 94 -7.55 -11.56 6.06
N LYS A 95 -7.70 -12.31 4.98
CA LYS A 95 -8.04 -11.70 3.69
C LYS A 95 -9.31 -10.85 3.79
N LYS A 96 -10.30 -11.35 4.52
CA LYS A 96 -11.55 -10.64 4.69
C LYS A 96 -11.34 -9.30 5.39
N ASP A 97 -10.51 -9.28 6.42
CA ASP A 97 -10.24 -8.06 7.17
C ASP A 97 -9.54 -7.03 6.31
N LEU A 98 -8.57 -7.47 5.53
CA LEU A 98 -7.85 -6.57 4.62
C LEU A 98 -8.78 -6.03 3.54
N GLU A 99 -9.64 -6.90 3.01
CA GLU A 99 -10.60 -6.50 2.00
C GLU A 99 -11.55 -5.43 2.52
N GLU A 100 -12.05 -5.61 3.73
CA GLU A 100 -12.96 -4.64 4.33
C GLU A 100 -12.29 -3.29 4.56
N SER A 101 -11.03 -3.33 4.99
CA SER A 101 -10.29 -2.09 5.19
C SER A 101 -10.08 -1.36 3.88
N LEU A 102 -9.71 -2.07 2.83
CA LEU A 102 -9.52 -1.45 1.52
C LEU A 102 -10.81 -0.83 1.00
N LYS A 103 -11.94 -1.55 1.15
CA LYS A 103 -13.23 -1.01 0.72
C LYS A 103 -13.58 0.26 1.49
N ARG A 104 -13.26 0.29 2.78
CA ARG A 104 -13.57 1.45 3.62
C ARG A 104 -12.90 2.71 3.10
N TYR A 105 -11.67 2.60 2.65
CA TYR A 105 -10.91 3.77 2.23
C TYR A 105 -11.03 4.10 0.75
N LEU A 106 -11.59 3.19 -0.04
CA LEU A 106 -11.82 3.47 -1.46
C LEU A 106 -12.94 4.47 -1.69
N ASP A 107 -13.87 4.54 -0.79
CA ASP A 107 -14.96 5.53 -0.91
C ASP A 107 -14.55 6.93 -0.43
#